data_0ee30175b51a7d5e47974cfaefe9ad46
#
_entry.id   0ee30175b51a7d5e47974cfaefe9ad46
#
_cell.length_a   1.000
_cell.length_b   1.000
_cell.length_c   1.000
_cell.angle_alpha   90.00
_cell.angle_beta   90.00
_cell.angle_gamma   90.00
#
_symmetry.space_group_name_H-M   'P 1'
#
loop_
_entity.id
_entity.type
_entity.pdbx_description
1 polymer ?
#
loop_
_entity_poly.entity_id
_entity_poly.type
_entity_poly.pdbx_seq_one_letter_code
_entity_poly.pdbx_strand_id
1 'polypeptide(L)'
;MFYSKKFKKFYNLKHCFFSRKGGFSRGLYKGLNCGRGSKDKKKNIIMNLKKVAKKMSVKNNHLILMYQTHSNKVIEIKKNNYKKKIRADAMVTKMRGIALGVVTADCVPILIYDRKNKIIGCIHAGWRGAISGVIKNTILKIRKLNSDNKIYATIGPCIGKESYEVDLKFFKNFVKKSKKNRKFFTIKNRNKKLFNLREYVAKKLTEQNVVIDHVNHDTFKERDNFFSYRRSTILNQRDYGRSISTIKLI
;
A
#
# COMPACT_ATOMS: atom_id res chain seq x y z
N MET A 1 -3.24 14.00 5.78
CA MET A 1 -2.14 13.11 6.16
C MET A 1 -2.57 12.30 7.37
N PHE A 2 -2.31 10.98 7.36
CA PHE A 2 -2.72 10.05 8.39
C PHE A 2 -1.53 9.24 8.88
N TYR A 3 -1.58 8.84 10.15
CA TYR A 3 -0.46 8.18 10.83
C TYR A 3 -0.95 7.01 11.69
N SER A 4 -0.16 5.95 11.77
CA SER A 4 -0.37 4.86 12.71
C SER A 4 -0.05 5.34 14.12
N LYS A 5 -0.97 5.08 15.06
CA LYS A 5 -0.73 5.37 16.49
C LYS A 5 0.45 4.56 17.03
N LYS A 6 0.59 3.30 16.59
CA LYS A 6 1.68 2.41 17.00
C LYS A 6 3.02 2.86 16.44
N PHE A 7 3.10 3.23 15.15
CA PHE A 7 4.36 3.65 14.53
C PHE A 7 4.86 5.01 15.03
N LYS A 8 3.97 5.89 15.48
CA LYS A 8 4.35 7.15 16.14
C LYS A 8 5.19 6.94 17.42
N LYS A 9 5.06 5.78 18.07
CA LYS A 9 5.83 5.45 19.29
C LYS A 9 7.29 5.06 19.00
N PHE A 10 7.67 4.89 17.72
CA PHE A 10 9.04 4.54 17.33
C PHE A 10 9.80 5.79 16.89
N TYR A 11 10.68 6.30 17.75
CA TYR A 11 11.45 7.56 17.54
C TYR A 11 12.37 7.49 16.31
N ASN A 12 12.85 6.31 15.93
CA ASN A 12 13.73 6.09 14.78
C ASN A 12 12.99 5.78 13.47
N LEU A 13 11.66 6.04 13.42
CA LEU A 13 10.82 5.73 12.28
C LEU A 13 9.97 6.93 11.87
N LYS A 14 10.03 7.30 10.61
CA LYS A 14 9.12 8.27 10.00
C LYS A 14 8.21 7.58 9.01
N HIS A 15 6.91 7.80 9.09
CA HIS A 15 5.93 7.23 8.18
C HIS A 15 4.78 8.20 7.92
N CYS A 16 4.09 8.02 6.81
CA CYS A 16 2.90 8.82 6.49
C CYS A 16 2.04 8.12 5.44
N PHE A 17 0.74 8.10 5.65
CA PHE A 17 -0.28 7.84 4.64
C PHE A 17 -0.82 9.19 4.16
N PHE A 18 -0.47 9.57 2.93
CA PHE A 18 -0.86 10.87 2.39
C PHE A 18 -2.30 10.85 1.89
N SER A 19 -3.05 11.90 2.21
CA SER A 19 -4.30 12.18 1.52
C SER A 19 -4.03 12.75 0.14
N ARG A 20 -5.07 12.87 -0.69
CA ARG A 20 -4.99 13.57 -1.98
C ARG A 20 -4.89 15.09 -1.87
N LYS A 21 -5.05 15.66 -0.67
CA LYS A 21 -5.07 17.12 -0.46
C LYS A 21 -3.70 17.77 -0.67
N GLY A 22 -3.71 19.01 -1.16
CA GLY A 22 -2.55 19.88 -1.18
C GLY A 22 -1.49 19.56 -2.24
N GLY A 23 -1.86 18.92 -3.35
CA GLY A 23 -0.98 18.67 -4.49
C GLY A 23 -1.15 19.67 -5.65
N PHE A 24 -0.42 19.43 -6.72
CA PHE A 24 -0.34 20.29 -7.91
C PHE A 24 -1.21 19.81 -9.08
N SER A 25 -1.72 18.58 -9.02
CA SER A 25 -2.55 18.01 -10.07
C SER A 25 -3.93 18.68 -10.14
N ARG A 26 -4.55 18.69 -11.33
CA ARG A 26 -5.82 19.34 -11.62
C ARG A 26 -6.83 18.32 -12.21
N GLY A 27 -8.06 18.74 -12.38
CA GLY A 27 -9.14 17.95 -12.99
C GLY A 27 -9.33 16.61 -12.29
N LEU A 28 -9.39 15.51 -13.07
CA LEU A 28 -9.54 14.14 -12.58
C LEU A 28 -8.51 13.75 -11.51
N TYR A 29 -7.30 14.30 -11.57
CA TYR A 29 -6.19 14.06 -10.67
C TYR A 29 -6.06 15.10 -9.56
N LYS A 30 -7.02 16.02 -9.41
CA LYS A 30 -6.96 17.17 -8.48
C LYS A 30 -6.39 16.76 -7.12
N GLY A 31 -5.22 17.35 -6.77
CA GLY A 31 -4.52 17.15 -5.51
C GLY A 31 -3.19 16.43 -5.66
N LEU A 32 -2.79 15.66 -4.65
CA LEU A 32 -1.49 15.01 -4.49
C LEU A 32 -1.45 13.65 -5.23
N ASN A 33 -1.65 13.66 -6.56
CA ASN A 33 -1.48 12.44 -7.35
C ASN A 33 0.00 12.08 -7.47
N CYS A 34 0.38 10.91 -6.98
CA CYS A 34 1.74 10.37 -7.02
C CYS A 34 1.89 9.18 -7.99
N GLY A 35 0.86 8.87 -8.75
CA GLY A 35 0.83 7.73 -9.68
C GLY A 35 1.59 8.01 -10.97
N ARG A 36 2.87 7.60 -11.07
CA ARG A 36 3.70 7.73 -12.30
C ARG A 36 3.10 7.03 -13.53
N GLY A 37 2.22 6.05 -13.33
CA GLY A 37 1.49 5.35 -14.42
C GLY A 37 0.13 5.97 -14.75
N SER A 38 -0.24 7.13 -14.19
CA SER A 38 -1.44 7.87 -14.60
C SER A 38 -1.17 8.74 -15.82
N LYS A 39 -2.23 9.11 -16.54
CA LYS A 39 -2.19 10.05 -17.69
C LYS A 39 -2.13 11.52 -17.24
N ASP A 40 -1.89 11.82 -15.98
CA ASP A 40 -1.68 13.17 -15.47
C ASP A 40 -0.42 13.80 -16.06
N LYS A 41 -0.35 15.13 -16.06
CA LYS A 41 0.84 15.87 -16.52
C LYS A 41 2.06 15.45 -15.70
N LYS A 42 3.11 14.96 -16.36
CA LYS A 42 4.37 14.50 -15.72
C LYS A 42 4.95 15.53 -14.75
N LYS A 43 4.91 16.84 -15.14
CA LYS A 43 5.34 17.96 -14.27
C LYS A 43 4.62 17.96 -12.92
N ASN A 44 3.29 17.77 -12.90
CA ASN A 44 2.51 17.76 -11.67
C ASN A 44 2.89 16.57 -10.77
N ILE A 45 3.05 15.39 -11.35
CA ILE A 45 3.46 14.19 -10.61
C ILE A 45 4.85 14.39 -9.99
N ILE A 46 5.80 14.96 -10.73
CA ILE A 46 7.15 15.28 -10.21
C ILE A 46 7.05 16.25 -9.04
N MET A 47 6.26 17.32 -9.16
CA MET A 47 6.07 18.31 -8.08
C MET A 47 5.41 17.68 -6.84
N ASN A 48 4.43 16.81 -7.04
CA ASN A 48 3.78 16.05 -5.95
C ASN A 48 4.79 15.15 -5.23
N LEU A 49 5.61 14.41 -5.97
CA LEU A 49 6.64 13.55 -5.39
C LEU A 49 7.73 14.35 -4.67
N LYS A 50 8.14 15.53 -5.19
CA LYS A 50 9.03 16.47 -4.49
C LYS A 50 8.44 16.90 -3.15
N LYS A 51 7.14 17.23 -3.11
CA LYS A 51 6.43 17.58 -1.86
C LYS A 51 6.43 16.44 -0.85
N VAL A 52 6.20 15.19 -1.31
CA VAL A 52 6.28 13.99 -0.46
C VAL A 52 7.71 13.78 0.06
N ALA A 53 8.73 13.86 -0.80
CA ALA A 53 10.13 13.72 -0.42
C ALA A 53 10.54 14.75 0.65
N LYS A 54 10.16 16.03 0.46
CA LYS A 54 10.37 17.10 1.46
C LYS A 54 9.72 16.75 2.80
N LYS A 55 8.46 16.28 2.80
CA LYS A 55 7.76 15.87 4.03
C LYS A 55 8.44 14.70 4.72
N MET A 56 9.02 13.77 3.95
CA MET A 56 9.80 12.64 4.48
C MET A 56 11.25 12.99 4.82
N SER A 57 11.68 14.25 4.63
CA SER A 57 13.06 14.71 4.85
C SER A 57 14.08 13.84 4.11
N VAL A 58 13.84 13.65 2.80
CA VAL A 58 14.77 12.99 1.86
C VAL A 58 14.93 13.82 0.58
N LYS A 59 16.06 13.64 -0.12
CA LYS A 59 16.24 14.18 -1.47
C LYS A 59 15.23 13.53 -2.43
N ASN A 60 14.85 14.20 -3.51
CA ASN A 60 13.83 13.71 -4.43
C ASN A 60 14.15 12.33 -5.02
N ASN A 61 15.41 12.08 -5.36
CA ASN A 61 15.91 10.80 -5.86
C ASN A 61 16.09 9.72 -4.77
N HIS A 62 15.86 10.06 -3.50
CA HIS A 62 15.86 9.15 -2.35
C HIS A 62 14.46 8.75 -1.90
N LEU A 63 13.40 9.22 -2.57
CA LEU A 63 12.05 8.65 -2.46
C LEU A 63 11.93 7.51 -3.48
N ILE A 64 12.06 6.28 -2.98
CA ILE A 64 12.09 5.07 -3.79
C ILE A 64 10.69 4.56 -4.02
N LEU A 65 10.31 4.44 -5.28
CA LEU A 65 9.02 3.91 -5.73
C LEU A 65 9.25 2.70 -6.64
N MET A 66 8.30 1.78 -6.62
CA MET A 66 8.29 0.63 -7.52
C MET A 66 7.23 0.79 -8.62
N TYR A 67 7.45 0.11 -9.73
CA TYR A 67 6.45 -0.15 -10.75
C TYR A 67 5.63 -1.38 -10.32
N GLN A 68 4.45 -1.12 -9.79
CA GLN A 68 3.57 -2.12 -9.20
C GLN A 68 2.81 -2.87 -10.29
N THR A 69 2.78 -4.19 -10.22
CA THR A 69 2.18 -5.08 -11.22
C THR A 69 1.16 -6.07 -10.65
N HIS A 70 0.75 -5.87 -9.39
CA HIS A 70 -0.13 -6.77 -8.63
C HIS A 70 0.44 -8.20 -8.49
N SER A 71 1.77 -8.29 -8.43
CA SER A 71 2.54 -9.53 -8.25
C SER A 71 2.77 -9.85 -6.77
N ASN A 72 3.46 -10.95 -6.51
CA ASN A 72 3.98 -11.29 -5.19
C ASN A 72 5.50 -11.04 -5.05
N LYS A 73 6.08 -10.29 -5.99
CA LYS A 73 7.52 -10.01 -6.04
C LYS A 73 7.92 -9.01 -4.97
N VAL A 74 9.02 -9.32 -4.27
CA VAL A 74 9.62 -8.50 -3.21
C VAL A 74 11.06 -8.20 -3.56
N ILE A 75 11.47 -6.95 -3.49
CA ILE A 75 12.85 -6.51 -3.77
C ILE A 75 13.46 -5.91 -2.50
N GLU A 76 14.67 -6.34 -2.18
CA GLU A 76 15.50 -5.66 -1.19
C GLU A 76 16.21 -4.48 -1.85
N ILE A 77 16.05 -3.29 -1.27
CA ILE A 77 16.69 -2.07 -1.73
C ILE A 77 18.05 -1.92 -1.03
N LYS A 78 19.11 -1.84 -1.85
CA LYS A 78 20.52 -1.73 -1.46
C LYS A 78 21.19 -0.57 -2.20
N LYS A 79 22.44 -0.22 -1.81
CA LYS A 79 23.23 0.85 -2.46
C LYS A 79 23.40 0.65 -3.98
N ASN A 80 23.49 -0.60 -4.44
CA ASN A 80 23.72 -0.93 -5.86
C ASN A 80 22.44 -0.95 -6.72
N ASN A 81 21.24 -0.84 -6.13
CA ASN A 81 19.99 -0.94 -6.90
C ASN A 81 18.94 0.13 -6.62
N TYR A 82 19.09 0.98 -5.59
CA TYR A 82 18.04 1.96 -5.20
C TYR A 82 17.74 3.02 -6.27
N LYS A 83 18.65 3.24 -7.21
CA LYS A 83 18.46 4.13 -8.37
C LYS A 83 17.88 3.42 -9.60
N LYS A 84 17.81 2.09 -9.60
CA LYS A 84 17.30 1.30 -10.72
C LYS A 84 15.78 1.31 -10.80
N LYS A 85 15.23 0.97 -11.97
CA LYS A 85 13.80 0.76 -12.15
C LYS A 85 13.37 -0.54 -11.45
N ILE A 86 12.55 -0.43 -10.44
CA ILE A 86 12.11 -1.56 -9.60
C ILE A 86 10.73 -2.02 -10.06
N ARG A 87 10.60 -3.27 -10.53
CA ARG A 87 9.31 -3.92 -10.83
C ARG A 87 9.01 -4.92 -9.72
N ALA A 88 8.11 -4.57 -8.81
CA ALA A 88 7.71 -5.37 -7.66
C ALA A 88 6.44 -4.81 -7.03
N ASP A 89 5.87 -5.52 -6.07
CA ASP A 89 4.75 -5.06 -5.27
C ASP A 89 5.10 -4.96 -3.78
N ALA A 90 6.36 -5.25 -3.41
CA ALA A 90 6.90 -4.96 -2.10
C ALA A 90 8.39 -4.62 -2.17
N MET A 91 8.82 -3.77 -1.24
CA MET A 91 10.22 -3.40 -1.02
C MET A 91 10.55 -3.48 0.46
N VAL A 92 11.80 -3.89 0.75
CA VAL A 92 12.37 -3.88 2.10
C VAL A 92 13.77 -3.29 2.06
N THR A 93 14.23 -2.68 3.17
CA THR A 93 15.60 -2.13 3.26
C THR A 93 16.06 -1.93 4.70
N LYS A 94 17.39 -1.97 4.91
CA LYS A 94 18.09 -1.48 6.10
C LYS A 94 18.69 -0.09 5.88
N MET A 95 18.59 0.47 4.67
CA MET A 95 19.24 1.73 4.33
C MET A 95 18.58 2.91 5.06
N ARG A 96 19.40 3.77 5.66
CA ARG A 96 19.01 5.11 6.10
C ARG A 96 19.13 6.10 4.95
N GLY A 97 18.57 7.29 5.12
CA GLY A 97 18.64 8.38 4.12
C GLY A 97 17.68 8.22 2.93
N ILE A 98 16.96 7.11 2.83
CA ILE A 98 15.93 6.90 1.80
C ILE A 98 14.56 6.68 2.43
N ALA A 99 13.50 6.99 1.67
CA ALA A 99 12.12 6.66 2.01
C ALA A 99 11.58 5.66 0.98
N LEU A 100 10.95 4.58 1.43
CA LEU A 100 10.18 3.68 0.58
C LEU A 100 8.77 4.20 0.41
N GLY A 101 8.23 4.15 -0.80
CA GLY A 101 6.87 4.58 -1.10
C GLY A 101 6.08 3.57 -1.91
N VAL A 102 4.80 3.42 -1.59
CA VAL A 102 3.82 2.61 -2.32
C VAL A 102 2.63 3.47 -2.69
N VAL A 103 2.14 3.34 -3.93
CA VAL A 103 0.99 4.11 -4.43
C VAL A 103 -0.24 3.23 -4.55
N THR A 104 -1.39 3.75 -4.12
CA THR A 104 -2.66 3.00 -4.12
C THR A 104 -3.84 3.88 -4.51
N ALA A 105 -4.86 3.25 -5.06
CA ALA A 105 -6.24 3.72 -5.15
C ALA A 105 -7.09 2.46 -4.94
N ASP A 106 -7.59 2.28 -3.71
CA ASP A 106 -8.35 1.14 -3.18
C ASP A 106 -7.53 -0.09 -2.71
N CYS A 107 -6.42 -0.46 -3.37
CA CYS A 107 -5.55 -1.50 -2.85
C CYS A 107 -4.98 -1.15 -1.47
N VAL A 108 -4.65 -2.15 -0.67
CA VAL A 108 -4.13 -1.97 0.69
C VAL A 108 -2.65 -1.62 0.66
N PRO A 109 -2.24 -0.41 1.13
CA PRO A 109 -0.85 -0.12 1.41
C PRO A 109 -0.50 -0.65 2.81
N ILE A 110 0.62 -1.37 2.93
CA ILE A 110 1.12 -1.86 4.21
C ILE A 110 2.52 -1.29 4.42
N LEU A 111 2.75 -0.69 5.57
CA LEU A 111 4.08 -0.27 6.01
C LEU A 111 4.56 -1.22 7.10
N ILE A 112 5.82 -1.66 7.01
CA ILE A 112 6.39 -2.70 7.88
C ILE A 112 7.64 -2.17 8.58
N TYR A 113 7.83 -2.58 9.82
CA TYR A 113 9.00 -2.26 10.62
C TYR A 113 9.43 -3.43 11.50
N ASP A 114 10.67 -3.88 11.32
CA ASP A 114 11.41 -4.69 12.27
C ASP A 114 12.28 -3.76 13.11
N ARG A 115 11.89 -3.57 14.39
CA ARG A 115 12.54 -2.62 15.29
C ARG A 115 13.96 -3.04 15.64
N LYS A 116 14.21 -4.33 15.92
CA LYS A 116 15.52 -4.84 16.36
C LYS A 116 16.55 -4.69 15.25
N ASN A 117 16.20 -5.11 14.04
CA ASN A 117 17.14 -5.11 12.90
C ASN A 117 17.09 -3.82 12.08
N LYS A 118 16.26 -2.86 12.47
CA LYS A 118 16.08 -1.59 11.74
C LYS A 118 15.79 -1.83 10.26
N ILE A 119 14.85 -2.77 9.96
CA ILE A 119 14.38 -3.04 8.61
C ILE A 119 13.03 -2.38 8.44
N ILE A 120 12.86 -1.63 7.36
CA ILE A 120 11.58 -1.10 6.93
C ILE A 120 11.13 -1.76 5.64
N GLY A 121 9.82 -1.80 5.42
CA GLY A 121 9.24 -2.26 4.17
C GLY A 121 7.94 -1.56 3.82
N CYS A 122 7.57 -1.63 2.56
CA CYS A 122 6.24 -1.26 2.09
C CYS A 122 5.70 -2.29 1.10
N ILE A 123 4.39 -2.56 1.16
CA ILE A 123 3.70 -3.53 0.30
C ILE A 123 2.50 -2.87 -0.36
N HIS A 124 2.34 -3.12 -1.64
CA HIS A 124 1.10 -2.93 -2.39
C HIS A 124 0.32 -4.25 -2.36
N ALA A 125 -0.71 -4.33 -1.54
CA ALA A 125 -1.55 -5.51 -1.45
C ALA A 125 -2.92 -5.27 -2.11
N GLY A 126 -2.95 -5.27 -3.44
CA GLY A 126 -4.18 -5.52 -4.19
C GLY A 126 -4.61 -6.98 -4.03
N TRP A 127 -5.86 -7.33 -4.35
CA TRP A 127 -6.38 -8.67 -4.14
C TRP A 127 -5.52 -9.77 -4.82
N ARG A 128 -4.99 -9.52 -6.03
CA ARG A 128 -4.13 -10.47 -6.77
C ARG A 128 -2.83 -10.72 -6.01
N GLY A 129 -2.12 -9.66 -5.61
CA GLY A 129 -0.88 -9.77 -4.84
C GLY A 129 -1.11 -10.42 -3.47
N ALA A 130 -2.22 -10.06 -2.79
CA ALA A 130 -2.57 -10.62 -1.49
C ALA A 130 -2.83 -12.14 -1.54
N ILE A 131 -3.61 -12.61 -2.52
CA ILE A 131 -3.90 -14.05 -2.67
C ILE A 131 -2.70 -14.84 -3.20
N SER A 132 -1.81 -14.21 -3.99
CA SER A 132 -0.58 -14.84 -4.50
C SER A 132 0.59 -14.82 -3.51
N GLY A 133 0.41 -14.19 -2.32
CA GLY A 133 1.34 -14.30 -1.20
C GLY A 133 2.38 -13.17 -1.07
N VAL A 134 2.14 -11.96 -1.61
CA VAL A 134 3.06 -10.82 -1.46
C VAL A 134 3.42 -10.54 0.00
N ILE A 135 2.45 -10.69 0.92
CA ILE A 135 2.65 -10.48 2.36
C ILE A 135 3.60 -11.53 2.91
N LYS A 136 3.30 -12.83 2.69
CA LYS A 136 4.15 -13.95 3.11
C LYS A 136 5.58 -13.78 2.61
N ASN A 137 5.74 -13.51 1.30
CA ASN A 137 7.06 -13.34 0.68
C ASN A 137 7.84 -12.17 1.28
N THR A 138 7.14 -11.07 1.64
CA THR A 138 7.79 -9.91 2.27
C THR A 138 8.29 -10.25 3.67
N ILE A 139 7.47 -10.92 4.48
CA ILE A 139 7.87 -11.31 5.84
C ILE A 139 9.00 -12.33 5.80
N LEU A 140 8.94 -13.32 4.90
CA LEU A 140 10.04 -14.28 4.71
C LEU A 140 11.34 -13.57 4.27
N LYS A 141 11.25 -12.55 3.39
CA LYS A 141 12.40 -11.75 2.98
C LYS A 141 13.01 -10.99 4.17
N ILE A 142 12.20 -10.40 5.05
CA ILE A 142 12.67 -9.71 6.25
C ILE A 142 13.36 -10.71 7.19
N ARG A 143 12.76 -11.86 7.43
CA ARG A 143 13.33 -12.91 8.30
C ARG A 143 14.65 -13.47 7.80
N LYS A 144 14.80 -13.65 6.47
CA LYS A 144 16.09 -14.02 5.86
C LYS A 144 17.19 -12.97 6.03
N LEU A 145 16.83 -11.70 6.25
CA LEU A 145 17.79 -10.62 6.51
C LEU A 145 18.24 -10.58 7.97
N ASN A 146 17.46 -11.13 8.88
CA ASN A 146 17.82 -11.42 10.28
C ASN A 146 16.61 -11.96 11.07
N SER A 147 16.55 -13.26 11.28
CA SER A 147 15.78 -14.08 12.24
C SER A 147 14.58 -13.50 13.06
N ASP A 148 13.97 -14.34 13.84
CA ASP A 148 12.77 -14.35 14.69
C ASP A 148 12.41 -13.14 15.58
N ASN A 149 12.45 -11.94 15.04
CA ASN A 149 12.07 -10.75 15.77
C ASN A 149 10.62 -10.36 15.58
N LYS A 150 10.12 -9.60 16.54
CA LYS A 150 8.80 -9.00 16.50
C LYS A 150 8.72 -7.97 15.36
N ILE A 151 7.98 -8.31 14.30
CA ILE A 151 7.72 -7.46 13.16
C ILE A 151 6.41 -6.70 13.40
N TYR A 152 6.40 -5.41 13.11
CA TYR A 152 5.23 -4.54 13.18
C TYR A 152 4.79 -4.16 11.78
N ALA A 153 3.48 -4.11 11.55
CA ALA A 153 2.90 -3.61 10.32
C ALA A 153 1.75 -2.64 10.61
N THR A 154 1.57 -1.67 9.75
CA THR A 154 0.36 -0.84 9.74
C THR A 154 -0.33 -0.94 8.39
N ILE A 155 -1.61 -1.26 8.43
CA ILE A 155 -2.52 -1.35 7.29
C ILE A 155 -3.10 0.04 7.07
N GLY A 156 -2.83 0.63 5.90
CA GLY A 156 -3.25 1.98 5.58
C GLY A 156 -4.65 2.08 4.97
N PRO A 157 -5.05 3.30 4.55
CA PRO A 157 -6.31 3.56 3.87
C PRO A 157 -6.47 2.70 2.61
N CYS A 158 -7.61 2.04 2.48
CA CYS A 158 -7.96 1.19 1.35
C CYS A 158 -9.48 1.15 1.18
N ILE A 159 -9.96 0.48 0.13
CA ILE A 159 -11.40 0.29 -0.06
C ILE A 159 -12.01 -0.46 1.12
N GLY A 160 -13.11 0.06 1.67
CA GLY A 160 -13.85 -0.55 2.76
C GLY A 160 -14.65 -1.77 2.33
N LYS A 161 -15.03 -2.62 3.29
CA LYS A 161 -15.85 -3.82 3.06
C LYS A 161 -17.13 -3.49 2.30
N GLU A 162 -17.87 -2.47 2.76
CA GLU A 162 -19.15 -2.07 2.18
C GLU A 162 -19.05 -1.46 0.77
N SER A 163 -17.84 -1.07 0.38
CA SER A 163 -17.54 -0.42 -0.89
C SER A 163 -16.93 -1.37 -1.93
N TYR A 164 -16.52 -2.58 -1.50
CA TYR A 164 -15.83 -3.51 -2.39
C TYR A 164 -16.72 -4.64 -2.89
N GLU A 165 -17.63 -4.27 -3.76
CA GLU A 165 -18.47 -5.24 -4.48
C GLU A 165 -17.65 -6.05 -5.49
N VAL A 166 -17.87 -7.38 -5.50
CA VAL A 166 -17.22 -8.34 -6.38
C VAL A 166 -18.24 -9.37 -6.90
N ASP A 167 -17.94 -9.97 -8.05
CA ASP A 167 -18.77 -10.99 -8.67
C ASP A 167 -18.53 -12.40 -8.06
N LEU A 168 -19.36 -13.36 -8.47
CA LEU A 168 -19.25 -14.76 -8.02
C LEU A 168 -17.98 -15.44 -8.51
N LYS A 169 -17.43 -15.05 -9.68
CA LYS A 169 -16.16 -15.60 -10.20
C LYS A 169 -15.00 -15.22 -9.29
N PHE A 170 -14.96 -13.96 -8.86
CA PHE A 170 -13.98 -13.48 -7.88
C PHE A 170 -14.08 -14.27 -6.57
N PHE A 171 -15.28 -14.43 -6.01
CA PHE A 171 -15.51 -15.22 -4.80
C PHE A 171 -15.05 -16.67 -4.95
N LYS A 172 -15.44 -17.34 -6.04
CA LYS A 172 -15.06 -18.74 -6.34
C LYS A 172 -13.52 -18.89 -6.38
N ASN A 173 -12.78 -17.92 -6.98
CA ASN A 173 -11.33 -17.93 -7.04
C ASN A 173 -10.68 -17.90 -5.64
N PHE A 174 -11.22 -17.12 -4.70
CA PHE A 174 -10.73 -17.08 -3.33
C PHE A 174 -11.04 -18.37 -2.55
N VAL A 175 -12.25 -18.91 -2.70
CA VAL A 175 -12.69 -20.14 -2.03
C VAL A 175 -11.95 -21.36 -2.56
N LYS A 176 -11.63 -21.42 -3.87
CA LYS A 176 -10.80 -22.46 -4.48
C LYS A 176 -9.40 -22.53 -3.85
N LYS A 177 -8.81 -21.38 -3.49
CA LYS A 177 -7.50 -21.34 -2.81
C LYS A 177 -7.58 -21.84 -1.36
N SER A 178 -8.68 -21.57 -0.67
CA SER A 178 -8.97 -22.08 0.67
C SER A 178 -10.43 -21.83 1.02
N LYS A 179 -11.14 -22.86 1.46
CA LYS A 179 -12.53 -22.75 1.96
C LYS A 179 -12.66 -21.73 3.09
N LYS A 180 -11.60 -21.56 3.92
CA LYS A 180 -11.54 -20.58 5.03
C LYS A 180 -11.65 -19.13 4.55
N ASN A 181 -11.41 -18.84 3.27
CA ASN A 181 -11.52 -17.50 2.72
C ASN A 181 -12.98 -17.00 2.60
N ARG A 182 -13.97 -17.91 2.68
CA ARG A 182 -15.40 -17.56 2.63
C ARG A 182 -15.78 -16.49 3.65
N LYS A 183 -15.19 -16.49 4.83
CA LYS A 183 -15.48 -15.56 5.92
C LYS A 183 -15.19 -14.08 5.61
N PHE A 184 -14.37 -13.80 4.60
CA PHE A 184 -14.06 -12.42 4.18
C PHE A 184 -15.10 -11.85 3.20
N PHE A 185 -16.16 -12.61 2.91
CA PHE A 185 -17.23 -12.22 2.02
C PHE A 185 -18.57 -12.19 2.74
N THR A 186 -19.38 -11.17 2.44
CA THR A 186 -20.80 -11.12 2.81
C THR A 186 -21.65 -11.08 1.55
N ILE A 187 -22.86 -11.62 1.63
CA ILE A 187 -23.82 -11.56 0.53
C ILE A 187 -24.27 -10.12 0.35
N LYS A 188 -24.26 -9.62 -0.88
CA LYS A 188 -24.90 -8.37 -1.25
C LYS A 188 -26.24 -8.63 -1.93
N ASN A 189 -26.23 -9.52 -2.92
CA ASN A 189 -27.41 -10.03 -3.61
C ASN A 189 -27.08 -11.39 -4.27
N ARG A 190 -28.00 -11.92 -5.09
CA ARG A 190 -27.85 -13.22 -5.76
C ARG A 190 -26.53 -13.35 -6.55
N ASN A 191 -26.07 -12.28 -7.23
CA ASN A 191 -24.93 -12.32 -8.15
C ASN A 191 -23.67 -11.63 -7.61
N LYS A 192 -23.75 -10.93 -6.47
CA LYS A 192 -22.68 -10.08 -5.94
C LYS A 192 -22.40 -10.36 -4.48
N LYS A 193 -21.13 -10.20 -4.11
CA LYS A 193 -20.63 -10.28 -2.75
C LYS A 193 -19.92 -8.97 -2.39
N LEU A 194 -19.81 -8.67 -1.09
CA LEU A 194 -18.92 -7.64 -0.56
C LEU A 194 -17.67 -8.32 -0.02
N PHE A 195 -16.49 -7.84 -0.37
CA PHE A 195 -15.22 -8.42 0.02
C PHE A 195 -14.45 -7.55 1.00
N ASN A 196 -14.09 -8.09 2.16
CA ASN A 196 -13.27 -7.41 3.15
C ASN A 196 -11.77 -7.65 2.87
N LEU A 197 -11.19 -6.87 1.93
CA LEU A 197 -9.77 -6.96 1.58
C LEU A 197 -8.87 -6.60 2.77
N ARG A 198 -9.24 -5.60 3.59
CA ARG A 198 -8.50 -5.19 4.79
C ARG A 198 -8.35 -6.34 5.77
N GLU A 199 -9.45 -7.02 6.09
CA GLU A 199 -9.46 -8.14 7.02
C GLU A 199 -8.70 -9.36 6.47
N TYR A 200 -8.83 -9.62 5.15
CA TYR A 200 -8.04 -10.64 4.48
C TYR A 200 -6.54 -10.39 4.62
N VAL A 201 -6.10 -9.15 4.38
CA VAL A 201 -4.70 -8.73 4.53
C VAL A 201 -4.25 -8.82 6.00
N ALA A 202 -5.08 -8.36 6.95
CA ALA A 202 -4.81 -8.46 8.38
C ALA A 202 -4.59 -9.92 8.79
N LYS A 203 -5.47 -10.83 8.36
CA LYS A 203 -5.31 -12.26 8.62
C LYS A 203 -4.00 -12.81 8.03
N LYS A 204 -3.61 -12.41 6.80
CA LYS A 204 -2.34 -12.84 6.20
C LYS A 204 -1.10 -12.32 6.95
N LEU A 205 -1.17 -11.17 7.58
CA LEU A 205 -0.12 -10.65 8.46
C LEU A 205 -0.07 -11.41 9.79
N THR A 206 -1.21 -11.66 10.44
CA THR A 206 -1.26 -12.41 11.71
C THR A 206 -0.82 -13.87 11.55
N GLU A 207 -1.11 -14.52 10.41
CA GLU A 207 -0.58 -15.84 10.06
C GLU A 207 0.96 -15.86 9.97
N GLN A 208 1.60 -14.71 9.86
CA GLN A 208 3.05 -14.55 9.88
C GLN A 208 3.57 -13.99 11.22
N ASN A 209 2.78 -14.04 12.31
CA ASN A 209 3.13 -13.53 13.62
C ASN A 209 3.55 -12.05 13.62
N VAL A 210 2.89 -11.22 12.80
CA VAL A 210 3.13 -9.78 12.70
C VAL A 210 2.17 -9.03 13.61
N VAL A 211 2.68 -8.09 14.39
CA VAL A 211 1.87 -7.17 15.22
C VAL A 211 1.30 -6.07 14.33
N ILE A 212 -0.01 -6.02 14.21
CA ILE A 212 -0.69 -5.10 13.31
C ILE A 212 -1.26 -3.86 14.01
N ASP A 213 -1.36 -2.79 13.25
CA ASP A 213 -2.11 -1.56 13.55
C ASP A 213 -2.88 -1.12 12.29
N HIS A 214 -3.91 -0.31 12.46
CA HIS A 214 -4.77 0.13 11.37
C HIS A 214 -4.89 1.65 11.32
N VAL A 215 -4.79 2.20 10.11
CA VAL A 215 -5.25 3.55 9.77
C VAL A 215 -6.54 3.37 8.98
N ASN A 216 -7.66 3.30 9.70
CA ASN A 216 -8.93 2.79 9.20
C ASN A 216 -9.73 3.87 8.47
N HIS A 217 -9.50 3.98 7.14
CA HIS A 217 -10.24 4.86 6.24
C HIS A 217 -10.71 4.09 5.00
N ASP A 218 -11.89 4.42 4.49
CA ASP A 218 -12.45 3.88 3.24
C ASP A 218 -12.15 4.84 2.08
N THR A 219 -11.26 4.45 1.19
CA THR A 219 -10.84 5.28 0.05
C THR A 219 -11.97 5.56 -0.93
N PHE A 220 -12.97 4.68 -1.03
CA PHE A 220 -14.13 4.88 -1.87
C PHE A 220 -15.09 5.92 -1.28
N LYS A 221 -15.42 5.81 0.01
CA LYS A 221 -16.36 6.72 0.69
C LYS A 221 -15.76 8.12 0.91
N GLU A 222 -14.50 8.18 1.31
CA GLU A 222 -13.82 9.43 1.66
C GLU A 222 -13.22 10.13 0.43
N ARG A 223 -14.09 10.63 -0.46
CA ARG A 223 -13.74 11.27 -1.73
C ARG A 223 -12.75 12.43 -1.58
N ASP A 224 -12.89 13.25 -0.55
CA ASP A 224 -12.05 14.44 -0.35
C ASP A 224 -10.65 14.09 0.17
N ASN A 225 -10.50 12.89 0.74
CA ASN A 225 -9.24 12.43 1.29
C ASN A 225 -8.45 11.52 0.35
N PHE A 226 -9.13 10.73 -0.51
CA PHE A 226 -8.46 9.68 -1.26
C PHE A 226 -8.92 9.58 -2.73
N PHE A 227 -7.99 9.15 -3.57
CA PHE A 227 -8.30 8.62 -4.89
C PHE A 227 -8.87 7.20 -4.75
N SER A 228 -9.78 6.83 -5.66
CA SER A 228 -10.37 5.49 -5.70
C SER A 228 -10.55 5.03 -7.14
N TYR A 229 -10.00 3.86 -7.46
CA TYR A 229 -10.22 3.18 -8.73
C TYR A 229 -11.69 2.78 -8.91
N ARG A 230 -12.31 2.22 -7.86
CA ARG A 230 -13.71 1.80 -7.86
C ARG A 230 -14.63 2.98 -8.18
N ARG A 231 -14.41 4.12 -7.55
CA ARG A 231 -15.19 5.34 -7.81
C ARG A 231 -15.01 5.81 -9.23
N SER A 232 -13.79 5.84 -9.76
CA SER A 232 -13.52 6.23 -11.13
C SER A 232 -14.18 5.29 -12.15
N THR A 233 -14.20 3.97 -11.86
CA THR A 233 -14.89 2.98 -12.70
C THR A 233 -16.40 3.21 -12.72
N ILE A 234 -17.03 3.45 -11.58
CA ILE A 234 -18.48 3.72 -11.48
C ILE A 234 -18.83 5.03 -12.22
N LEU A 235 -17.96 6.02 -12.15
CA LEU A 235 -18.13 7.31 -12.83
C LEU A 235 -17.66 7.30 -14.31
N ASN A 236 -17.35 6.14 -14.87
CA ASN A 236 -16.85 5.98 -16.25
C ASN A 236 -15.66 6.89 -16.60
N GLN A 237 -14.80 7.18 -15.61
CA GLN A 237 -13.62 8.00 -15.80
C GLN A 237 -12.50 7.20 -16.47
N ARG A 238 -11.84 7.80 -17.47
CA ARG A 238 -10.79 7.14 -18.28
C ARG A 238 -9.47 6.87 -17.56
N ASP A 239 -9.29 7.42 -16.36
CA ASP A 239 -8.11 7.17 -15.48
C ASP A 239 -8.39 7.70 -14.07
N TYR A 240 -7.42 7.55 -13.15
CA TYR A 240 -7.54 7.96 -11.75
C TYR A 240 -6.18 8.32 -11.13
N GLY A 241 -6.21 9.19 -10.13
CA GLY A 241 -5.04 9.50 -9.31
C GLY A 241 -4.71 8.37 -8.33
N ARG A 242 -3.50 8.42 -7.74
CA ARG A 242 -3.04 7.45 -6.73
C ARG A 242 -2.46 8.19 -5.54
N SER A 243 -2.93 7.84 -4.35
CA SER A 243 -2.37 8.30 -3.07
C SER A 243 -1.07 7.54 -2.78
N ILE A 244 -0.17 8.14 -2.00
CA ILE A 244 1.11 7.52 -1.62
C ILE A 244 1.16 7.26 -0.12
N SER A 245 1.78 6.13 0.27
CA SER A 245 2.13 5.78 1.64
C SER A 245 3.63 5.57 1.73
N THR A 246 4.27 6.12 2.76
CA THR A 246 5.73 6.15 2.84
C THR A 246 6.24 5.77 4.22
N ILE A 247 7.47 5.20 4.24
CA ILE A 247 8.19 4.84 5.47
C ILE A 247 9.69 5.09 5.30
N LYS A 248 10.35 5.54 6.38
CA LYS A 248 11.78 5.87 6.41
C LYS A 248 12.37 5.55 7.77
N LEU A 249 13.62 5.09 7.81
CA LEU A 249 14.46 5.07 9.03
C LEU A 249 15.06 6.46 9.27
N ILE A 250 14.99 6.91 10.51
CA ILE A 250 15.63 8.14 10.99
C ILE A 250 17.04 7.82 11.47
#